data_4a9ef0df5b6c0289dd77aa2b97110f7b
#
_entry.id   4a9ef0df5b6c0289dd77aa2b97110f7b
#
_cell.length_a   1.000
_cell.length_b   1.000
_cell.length_c   1.000
_cell.angle_alpha   90.00
_cell.angle_beta   90.00
_cell.angle_gamma   90.00
#
_symmetry.space_group_name_H-M   'P 1'
#
loop_
_entity.id
_entity.type
_entity.pdbx_description
1 polymer ?
#
loop_
_entity_poly.entity_id
_entity_poly.type
_entity_poly.pdbx_seq_one_letter_code
_entity_poly.pdbx_strand_id
1 'polypeptide(L)'
;MSTITSREIRLKSRPEGMPAADNFELAESALPAPSQNELLVKNLYMSVDPYMRGRMMDRQSYLPPFQIGQPLEGGSIGEVVESNNDQFNAGDIVLGMLGWREYFVSNGKGLMRFEPGNAPLQAFLGTLGMTGLTAYSGLLEVGKPAEGETVFVSAASGAVG
;
A
#
# COMPACT_ATOMS: atom_id res chain seq x y z
N MET A 1 -12.29 17.92 -20.89
CA MET A 1 -11.36 17.09 -20.11
C MET A 1 -12.19 16.03 -19.42
N SER A 2 -11.91 14.75 -19.62
CA SER A 2 -12.67 13.68 -18.99
C SER A 2 -12.32 13.61 -17.51
N THR A 3 -13.33 13.79 -16.66
CA THR A 3 -13.20 13.57 -15.21
C THR A 3 -13.23 12.08 -14.97
N ILE A 4 -12.24 11.54 -14.25
CA ILE A 4 -12.21 10.15 -13.82
C ILE A 4 -12.85 10.05 -12.45
N THR A 5 -13.78 9.12 -12.28
CA THR A 5 -14.33 8.78 -10.95
C THR A 5 -13.52 7.65 -10.35
N SER A 6 -13.05 7.84 -9.13
CA SER A 6 -12.34 6.83 -8.32
C SER A 6 -13.21 6.42 -7.14
N ARG A 7 -13.46 5.13 -6.99
CA ARG A 7 -14.02 4.59 -5.75
C ARG A 7 -12.92 4.42 -4.72
N GLU A 8 -13.23 4.73 -3.47
CA GLU A 8 -12.29 4.69 -2.37
C GLU A 8 -12.96 4.28 -1.06
N ILE A 9 -12.20 3.64 -0.18
CA ILE A 9 -12.65 3.30 1.16
C ILE A 9 -12.12 4.34 2.15
N ARG A 10 -13.02 5.02 2.84
CA ARG A 10 -12.73 6.01 3.88
C ARG A 10 -12.99 5.45 5.26
N LEU A 11 -12.22 5.92 6.25
CA LEU A 11 -12.54 5.66 7.65
C LEU A 11 -13.71 6.57 8.04
N LYS A 12 -14.88 5.98 8.31
CA LYS A 12 -16.09 6.71 8.72
C LYS A 12 -16.12 6.96 10.23
N SER A 13 -15.68 5.99 11.01
CA SER A 13 -15.59 6.08 12.47
C SER A 13 -14.47 5.21 13.01
N ARG A 14 -13.97 5.52 14.21
CA ARG A 14 -12.96 4.71 14.88
C ARG A 14 -13.59 3.46 15.48
N PRO A 15 -13.06 2.25 15.19
CA PRO A 15 -13.63 1.03 15.72
C PRO A 15 -13.35 0.86 17.22
N GLU A 16 -14.36 0.46 17.97
CA GLU A 16 -14.23 -0.07 19.31
C GLU A 16 -14.10 -1.60 19.24
N GLY A 17 -12.96 -2.17 19.62
CA GLY A 17 -12.68 -3.60 19.43
C GLY A 17 -12.30 -3.94 17.97
N MET A 18 -12.90 -4.98 17.40
CA MET A 18 -12.67 -5.39 16.02
C MET A 18 -13.37 -4.41 15.04
N PRO A 19 -12.72 -4.02 13.94
CA PRO A 19 -13.36 -3.23 12.91
C PRO A 19 -14.57 -3.95 12.30
N ALA A 20 -15.65 -3.20 12.12
CA ALA A 20 -16.86 -3.65 11.45
C ALA A 20 -17.09 -2.83 10.18
N ALA A 21 -17.95 -3.33 9.29
CA ALA A 21 -18.26 -2.65 8.02
C ALA A 21 -18.72 -1.20 8.22
N ASP A 22 -19.47 -0.92 9.29
CA ASP A 22 -19.98 0.40 9.63
C ASP A 22 -18.89 1.43 9.99
N ASN A 23 -17.67 0.98 10.26
CA ASN A 23 -16.53 1.88 10.46
C ASN A 23 -15.97 2.44 9.15
N PHE A 24 -16.42 1.95 8.01
CA PHE A 24 -15.92 2.31 6.69
C PHE A 24 -17.04 2.87 5.82
N GLU A 25 -16.63 3.65 4.83
CA GLU A 25 -17.51 4.20 3.81
C GLU A 25 -16.88 3.95 2.44
N LEU A 26 -17.67 3.38 1.51
CA LEU A 26 -17.33 3.38 0.10
C LEU A 26 -17.80 4.72 -0.49
N ALA A 27 -16.85 5.54 -0.90
CA ALA A 27 -17.09 6.86 -1.47
C ALA A 27 -16.62 6.92 -2.92
N GLU A 28 -17.15 7.88 -3.68
CA GLU A 28 -16.69 8.21 -5.02
C GLU A 28 -16.11 9.62 -5.01
N SER A 29 -14.94 9.76 -5.63
CA SER A 29 -14.26 11.04 -5.80
C SER A 29 -14.00 11.31 -7.28
N ALA A 30 -14.34 12.51 -7.72
CA ALA A 30 -13.99 13.00 -9.04
C ALA A 30 -12.54 13.49 -9.03
N LEU A 31 -11.70 12.88 -9.86
CA LEU A 31 -10.29 13.26 -9.98
C LEU A 31 -10.11 14.22 -11.16
N PRO A 32 -9.34 15.31 -10.98
CA PRO A 32 -8.93 16.15 -12.11
C PRO A 32 -7.93 15.39 -13.00
N ALA A 33 -7.79 15.81 -14.24
CA ALA A 33 -6.66 15.40 -15.05
C ALA A 33 -5.34 15.83 -14.37
N PRO A 34 -4.26 15.04 -14.49
CA PRO A 34 -2.98 15.39 -13.90
C PRO A 34 -2.46 16.72 -14.47
N SER A 35 -2.09 17.63 -13.56
CA SER A 35 -1.46 18.91 -13.87
C SER A 35 0.02 18.73 -14.25
N GLN A 36 0.73 19.81 -14.50
CA GLN A 36 2.17 19.76 -14.74
C GLN A 36 2.91 19.12 -13.55
N ASN A 37 3.83 18.20 -13.81
CA ASN A 37 4.56 17.37 -12.85
C ASN A 37 3.69 16.37 -12.06
N GLU A 38 2.48 16.08 -12.51
CA GLU A 38 1.61 15.07 -11.92
C GLU A 38 1.40 13.88 -12.87
N LEU A 39 0.97 12.79 -12.28
CA LEU A 39 0.60 11.56 -12.97
C LEU A 39 -0.68 10.99 -12.38
N LEU A 40 -1.43 10.28 -13.19
CA LEU A 40 -2.61 9.52 -12.80
C LEU A 40 -2.24 8.05 -12.72
N VAL A 41 -2.51 7.43 -11.59
CA VAL A 41 -2.23 6.02 -11.34
C VAL A 41 -3.54 5.27 -11.11
N LYS A 42 -3.65 4.10 -11.73
CA LYS A 42 -4.67 3.09 -11.45
C LYS A 42 -4.10 2.03 -10.53
N ASN A 43 -4.65 1.85 -9.33
CA ASN A 43 -4.27 0.75 -8.46
C ASN A 43 -4.72 -0.59 -9.04
N LEU A 44 -3.80 -1.55 -9.08
CA LEU A 44 -4.03 -2.92 -9.52
C LEU A 44 -4.18 -3.87 -8.32
N TYR A 45 -3.35 -3.65 -7.30
CA TYR A 45 -3.31 -4.44 -6.06
C TYR A 45 -3.07 -3.51 -4.87
N MET A 46 -3.61 -3.90 -3.73
CA MET A 46 -3.30 -3.28 -2.45
C MET A 46 -3.10 -4.34 -1.37
N SER A 47 -2.31 -4.01 -0.37
CA SER A 47 -2.09 -4.83 0.82
C SER A 47 -3.06 -4.46 1.92
N VAL A 48 -3.48 -5.45 2.71
CA VAL A 48 -4.24 -5.28 3.95
C VAL A 48 -3.38 -5.82 5.08
N ASP A 49 -2.87 -4.92 5.92
CA ASP A 49 -1.85 -5.25 6.90
C ASP A 49 -2.32 -5.01 8.34
N PRO A 50 -1.83 -5.79 9.32
CA PRO A 50 -2.23 -5.67 10.72
C PRO A 50 -1.99 -4.28 11.33
N TYR A 51 -0.94 -3.54 10.90
CA TYR A 51 -0.65 -2.20 11.41
C TYR A 51 -1.77 -1.20 11.13
N MET A 52 -2.58 -1.43 10.10
CA MET A 52 -3.71 -0.55 9.74
C MET A 52 -4.73 -0.47 10.88
N ARG A 53 -4.91 -1.58 11.66
CA ARG A 53 -5.78 -1.55 12.84
C ARG A 53 -5.28 -0.53 13.87
N GLY A 54 -3.97 -0.45 14.09
CA GLY A 54 -3.36 0.53 14.98
C GLY A 54 -3.59 1.97 14.52
N ARG A 55 -3.52 2.22 13.21
CA ARG A 55 -3.76 3.54 12.59
C ARG A 55 -5.24 3.98 12.62
N MET A 56 -6.19 3.07 12.85
CA MET A 56 -7.61 3.43 13.05
C MET A 56 -7.86 4.04 14.43
N MET A 57 -6.91 3.91 15.37
CA MET A 57 -7.00 4.52 16.70
C MET A 57 -6.37 5.92 16.68
N ASP A 58 -6.95 6.85 17.45
CA ASP A 58 -6.39 8.20 17.64
C ASP A 58 -5.31 8.18 18.72
N ARG A 59 -4.15 7.65 18.35
CA ARG A 59 -2.99 7.58 19.26
C ARG A 59 -1.70 7.79 18.49
N GLN A 60 -0.71 8.33 19.17
CA GLN A 60 0.63 8.45 18.61
C GLN A 60 1.25 7.07 18.40
N SER A 61 1.84 6.87 17.23
CA SER A 61 2.57 5.66 16.84
C SER A 61 3.67 6.05 15.85
N TYR A 62 4.41 5.06 15.33
CA TYR A 62 5.42 5.28 14.29
C TYR A 62 4.84 5.76 12.95
N LEU A 63 3.55 5.54 12.71
CA LEU A 63 2.80 6.14 11.61
C LEU A 63 1.62 6.96 12.17
N PRO A 64 1.25 8.07 11.52
CA PRO A 64 0.11 8.87 11.94
C PRO A 64 -1.20 8.07 11.82
N PRO A 65 -2.20 8.36 12.68
CA PRO A 65 -3.51 7.75 12.57
C PRO A 65 -4.22 8.13 11.28
N PHE A 66 -5.06 7.22 10.77
CA PHE A 66 -5.98 7.56 9.69
C PHE A 66 -6.94 8.65 10.12
N GLN A 67 -7.25 9.56 9.21
CA GLN A 67 -8.19 10.64 9.46
C GLN A 67 -9.61 10.20 9.08
N ILE A 68 -10.59 10.54 9.92
CA ILE A 68 -12.00 10.27 9.63
C ILE A 68 -12.41 11.06 8.37
N GLY A 69 -13.17 10.44 7.47
CA GLY A 69 -13.61 11.01 6.21
C GLY A 69 -12.55 11.02 5.11
N GLN A 70 -11.32 10.55 5.39
CA GLN A 70 -10.25 10.44 4.39
C GLN A 70 -10.07 8.99 3.94
N PRO A 71 -9.64 8.79 2.67
CA PRO A 71 -9.29 7.46 2.17
C PRO A 71 -8.21 6.81 3.02
N LEU A 72 -8.35 5.52 3.27
CA LEU A 72 -7.30 4.75 3.90
C LEU A 72 -6.05 4.71 3.03
N GLU A 73 -4.92 4.44 3.67
CA GLU A 73 -3.63 4.27 3.02
C GLU A 73 -3.06 2.88 3.30
N GLY A 74 -2.25 2.40 2.39
CA GLY A 74 -1.57 1.12 2.53
C GLY A 74 -0.77 0.81 1.30
N GLY A 75 0.12 -0.18 1.38
CA GLY A 75 0.91 -0.64 0.26
C GLY A 75 0.06 -0.93 -0.96
N SER A 76 0.43 -0.38 -2.10
CA SER A 76 -0.29 -0.61 -3.36
C SER A 76 0.67 -0.69 -4.54
N ILE A 77 0.25 -1.46 -5.54
CA ILE A 77 0.88 -1.50 -6.86
C ILE A 77 -0.12 -0.98 -7.86
N GLY A 78 0.29 0.00 -8.63
CA GLY A 78 -0.51 0.62 -9.66
C GLY A 78 0.22 0.73 -10.99
N GLU A 79 -0.54 1.05 -12.01
CA GLU A 79 -0.07 1.39 -13.35
C GLU A 79 -0.29 2.88 -13.59
N VAL A 80 0.72 3.54 -14.11
CA VAL A 80 0.60 4.93 -14.56
C VAL A 80 -0.23 4.95 -15.83
N VAL A 81 -1.42 5.57 -15.79
CA VAL A 81 -2.31 5.65 -16.96
C VAL A 81 -2.16 6.93 -17.75
N GLU A 82 -1.72 8.01 -17.08
CA GLU A 82 -1.41 9.30 -17.72
C GLU A 82 -0.29 9.98 -16.91
N SER A 83 0.64 10.64 -17.58
CA SER A 83 1.74 11.34 -16.92
C SER A 83 2.09 12.65 -17.62
N ASN A 84 2.18 13.70 -16.80
CA ASN A 84 2.79 14.99 -17.11
C ASN A 84 4.06 15.20 -16.25
N ASN A 85 4.65 14.11 -15.72
CA ASN A 85 5.82 14.08 -14.87
C ASN A 85 6.98 13.40 -15.60
N ASP A 86 8.14 14.06 -15.69
CA ASP A 86 9.30 13.60 -16.47
C ASP A 86 9.94 12.30 -15.91
N GLN A 87 9.62 11.91 -14.68
CA GLN A 87 10.19 10.72 -14.04
C GLN A 87 9.36 9.44 -14.28
N PHE A 88 8.14 9.58 -14.80
CA PHE A 88 7.20 8.47 -14.98
C PHE A 88 6.54 8.53 -16.34
N ASN A 89 6.38 7.38 -16.98
CA ASN A 89 5.69 7.23 -18.25
C ASN A 89 4.39 6.45 -18.10
N ALA A 90 3.42 6.68 -18.97
CA ALA A 90 2.24 5.82 -19.06
C ALA A 90 2.67 4.36 -19.33
N GLY A 91 2.09 3.42 -18.60
CA GLY A 91 2.45 2.00 -18.59
C GLY A 91 3.49 1.62 -17.52
N ASP A 92 4.16 2.58 -16.86
CA ASP A 92 5.07 2.27 -15.75
C ASP A 92 4.30 1.60 -14.59
N ILE A 93 4.90 0.58 -14.01
CA ILE A 93 4.40 -0.04 -12.78
C ILE A 93 5.05 0.64 -11.57
N VAL A 94 4.23 1.05 -10.63
CA VAL A 94 4.67 1.79 -9.44
C VAL A 94 4.20 1.13 -8.15
N LEU A 95 5.08 1.12 -7.16
CA LEU A 95 4.79 0.76 -5.77
C LEU A 95 4.64 2.05 -4.95
N GLY A 96 3.62 2.12 -4.10
CA GLY A 96 3.35 3.25 -3.25
C GLY A 96 2.52 2.89 -2.02
N MET A 97 2.03 3.92 -1.31
CA MET A 97 1.24 3.77 -0.10
C MET A 97 -0.21 4.29 -0.25
N LEU A 98 -0.63 4.61 -1.47
CA LEU A 98 -1.95 5.17 -1.77
C LEU A 98 -2.96 4.08 -2.19
N GLY A 99 -3.02 2.98 -1.46
CA GLY A 99 -4.05 1.95 -1.58
C GLY A 99 -5.44 2.43 -1.16
N TRP A 100 -6.40 1.53 -1.14
CA TRP A 100 -7.80 1.75 -0.75
C TRP A 100 -8.57 2.73 -1.65
N ARG A 101 -8.10 2.92 -2.90
CA ARG A 101 -8.75 3.69 -3.97
C ARG A 101 -8.40 3.10 -5.33
N GLU A 102 -9.29 3.28 -6.31
CA GLU A 102 -9.05 2.75 -7.65
C GLU A 102 -8.04 3.58 -8.43
N TYR A 103 -8.14 4.90 -8.33
CA TYR A 103 -7.25 5.85 -9.00
C TYR A 103 -6.79 6.95 -8.04
N PHE A 104 -5.66 7.54 -8.33
CA PHE A 104 -5.19 8.76 -7.66
C PHE A 104 -4.29 9.58 -8.57
N VAL A 105 -4.30 10.90 -8.34
CA VAL A 105 -3.33 11.82 -8.93
C VAL A 105 -2.22 12.08 -7.93
N SER A 106 -0.98 12.10 -8.40
CA SER A 106 0.21 12.26 -7.56
C SER A 106 1.29 13.05 -8.30
N ASN A 107 2.14 13.74 -7.57
CA ASN A 107 3.36 14.33 -8.09
C ASN A 107 4.56 13.36 -8.16
N GLY A 108 4.32 12.06 -7.94
CA GLY A 108 5.34 11.01 -7.95
C GLY A 108 6.10 10.83 -6.64
N LYS A 109 5.98 11.77 -5.69
CA LYS A 109 6.68 11.65 -4.40
C LYS A 109 6.19 10.42 -3.62
N GLY A 110 7.15 9.56 -3.24
CA GLY A 110 6.85 8.32 -2.51
C GLY A 110 6.38 7.16 -3.40
N LEU A 111 6.34 7.35 -4.71
CA LEU A 111 6.16 6.28 -5.68
C LEU A 111 7.54 5.76 -6.12
N MET A 112 7.64 4.45 -6.22
CA MET A 112 8.81 3.75 -6.73
C MET A 112 8.45 2.99 -7.99
N ARG A 113 9.03 3.39 -9.13
CA ARG A 113 8.92 2.63 -10.38
C ARG A 113 9.77 1.38 -10.28
N PHE A 114 9.26 0.25 -10.74
CA PHE A 114 9.99 -1.00 -10.83
C PHE A 114 9.54 -1.86 -12.01
N GLU A 115 10.40 -2.78 -12.42
CA GLU A 115 10.09 -3.76 -13.45
C GLU A 115 9.91 -5.13 -12.77
N PRO A 116 8.72 -5.73 -12.85
CA PRO A 116 8.43 -6.98 -12.14
C PRO A 116 9.11 -8.21 -12.76
N GLY A 117 9.63 -8.10 -13.98
CA GLY A 117 10.16 -9.26 -14.71
C GLY A 117 9.09 -10.33 -14.89
N ASN A 118 9.43 -11.57 -14.55
CA ASN A 118 8.50 -12.71 -14.62
C ASN A 118 7.71 -12.95 -13.30
N ALA A 119 7.95 -12.15 -12.26
CA ALA A 119 7.27 -12.32 -10.98
C ALA A 119 5.86 -11.70 -11.04
N PRO A 120 4.85 -12.34 -10.43
CA PRO A 120 3.53 -11.75 -10.34
C PRO A 120 3.55 -10.49 -9.47
N LEU A 121 2.84 -9.43 -9.91
CA LEU A 121 2.88 -8.11 -9.26
C LEU A 121 2.57 -8.17 -7.76
N GLN A 122 1.58 -8.96 -7.37
CA GLN A 122 1.19 -9.07 -5.96
C GLN A 122 2.30 -9.62 -5.05
N ALA A 123 3.30 -10.34 -5.59
CA ALA A 123 4.44 -10.81 -4.81
C ALA A 123 5.26 -9.66 -4.21
N PHE A 124 5.25 -8.48 -4.86
CA PHE A 124 5.96 -7.29 -4.38
C PHE A 124 5.25 -6.59 -3.20
N LEU A 125 4.01 -6.97 -2.88
CA LEU A 125 3.33 -6.60 -1.63
C LEU A 125 3.50 -7.65 -0.53
N GLY A 126 4.14 -8.77 -0.84
CA GLY A 126 4.37 -9.92 0.05
C GLY A 126 5.84 -10.33 0.10
N THR A 127 6.13 -11.53 -0.41
CA THR A 127 7.45 -12.20 -0.32
C THR A 127 8.58 -11.40 -0.98
N LEU A 128 8.33 -10.70 -2.09
CA LEU A 128 9.30 -9.84 -2.75
C LEU A 128 9.21 -8.37 -2.29
N GLY A 129 8.42 -8.08 -1.27
CA GLY A 129 8.22 -6.76 -0.70
C GLY A 129 8.68 -6.67 0.75
N MET A 130 8.04 -5.77 1.50
CA MET A 130 8.41 -5.45 2.89
C MET A 130 8.36 -6.67 3.82
N THR A 131 7.38 -7.54 3.68
CA THR A 131 7.22 -8.72 4.55
C THR A 131 8.32 -9.74 4.32
N GLY A 132 8.66 -10.04 3.07
CA GLY A 132 9.77 -10.92 2.75
C GLY A 132 11.13 -10.32 3.12
N LEU A 133 11.35 -9.02 2.90
CA LEU A 133 12.55 -8.33 3.35
C LEU A 133 12.69 -8.37 4.88
N THR A 134 11.58 -8.24 5.60
CA THR A 134 11.56 -8.36 7.07
C THR A 134 11.96 -9.77 7.51
N ALA A 135 11.41 -10.80 6.87
CA ALA A 135 11.79 -12.20 7.14
C ALA A 135 13.27 -12.46 6.86
N TYR A 136 13.74 -12.04 5.69
CA TYR A 136 15.14 -12.19 5.27
C TYR A 136 16.09 -11.52 6.26
N SER A 137 15.88 -10.23 6.54
CA SER A 137 16.74 -9.48 7.45
C SER A 137 16.66 -10.01 8.88
N GLY A 138 15.46 -10.37 9.35
CA GLY A 138 15.26 -10.93 10.69
C GLY A 138 15.99 -12.25 10.87
N LEU A 139 15.91 -13.15 9.90
CA LEU A 139 16.54 -14.45 10.00
C LEU A 139 18.06 -14.39 9.74
N LEU A 140 18.48 -13.77 8.62
CA LEU A 140 19.87 -13.89 8.17
C LEU A 140 20.77 -12.82 8.78
N GLU A 141 20.29 -11.57 8.93
CA GLU A 141 21.13 -10.47 9.42
C GLU A 141 21.10 -10.35 10.95
N VAL A 142 19.94 -10.63 11.58
CA VAL A 142 19.78 -10.55 13.03
C VAL A 142 19.93 -11.92 13.68
N GLY A 143 19.18 -12.92 13.22
CA GLY A 143 19.20 -14.28 13.78
C GLY A 143 20.53 -15.00 13.53
N LYS A 144 21.10 -14.85 12.33
CA LYS A 144 22.38 -15.46 11.90
C LYS A 144 22.47 -16.95 12.23
N PRO A 145 21.50 -17.76 11.77
CA PRO A 145 21.48 -19.18 12.10
C PRO A 145 22.73 -19.87 11.53
N ALA A 146 23.34 -20.76 12.33
CA ALA A 146 24.45 -21.60 11.91
C ALA A 146 23.93 -22.92 11.31
N GLU A 147 24.81 -23.59 10.52
CA GLU A 147 24.48 -24.89 9.98
C GLU A 147 24.22 -25.91 11.11
N GLY A 148 23.10 -26.66 10.98
CA GLY A 148 22.64 -27.64 11.96
C GLY A 148 21.79 -27.10 13.10
N GLU A 149 21.58 -25.79 13.21
CA GLU A 149 20.65 -25.20 14.17
C GLU A 149 19.20 -25.43 13.78
N THR A 150 18.33 -25.53 14.79
CA THR A 150 16.87 -25.60 14.58
C THR A 150 16.27 -24.21 14.73
N VAL A 151 15.55 -23.77 13.69
CA VAL A 151 14.84 -22.49 13.71
C VAL A 151 13.36 -22.73 14.06
N PHE A 152 12.88 -22.06 15.11
CA PHE A 152 11.45 -22.02 15.43
C PHE A 152 10.85 -20.70 14.98
N VAL A 153 9.80 -20.78 14.17
CA VAL A 153 9.07 -19.60 13.68
C VAL A 153 7.69 -19.56 14.34
N SER A 154 7.49 -18.59 15.24
CA SER A 154 6.16 -18.31 15.81
C SER A 154 5.30 -17.61 14.77
N ALA A 155 3.97 -17.85 14.81
CA ALA A 155 3.02 -17.27 13.85
C ALA A 155 3.45 -17.49 12.38
N ALA A 156 3.91 -18.69 12.03
CA ALA A 156 4.41 -19.06 10.70
C ALA A 156 3.38 -18.88 9.56
N SER A 157 2.07 -18.78 9.87
CA SER A 157 1.02 -18.42 8.92
C SER A 157 0.72 -16.92 8.84
N GLY A 158 1.48 -16.09 9.55
CA GLY A 158 1.40 -14.63 9.47
C GLY A 158 2.09 -14.08 8.22
N ALA A 159 1.98 -12.75 8.00
CA ALA A 159 2.53 -12.09 6.81
C ALA A 159 4.07 -12.19 6.69
N VAL A 160 4.80 -12.29 7.80
CA VAL A 160 6.27 -12.38 7.85
C VAL A 160 6.73 -13.82 8.10
N GLY A 161 5.98 -14.62 8.85
CA GLY A 161 6.28 -16.03 9.18
C GLY A 161 6.07 -16.94 8.02
#